data_1fd4d643271d0f3d6e41dfee5e6b09ef
#
_entry.id   1fd4d643271d0f3d6e41dfee5e6b09ef
#
_cell.length_a   1.000
_cell.length_b   1.000
_cell.length_c   1.000
_cell.angle_alpha   90.00
_cell.angle_beta   90.00
_cell.angle_gamma   90.00
#
_symmetry.space_group_name_H-M   'P 1'
#
loop_
_entity.id
_entity.type
_entity.pdbx_description
1 polymer ?
#
loop_
_entity_poly.entity_id
_entity_poly.type
_entity_poly.pdbx_seq_one_letter_code
_entity_poly.pdbx_strand_id
1 'polypeptide(L)'
;MIGIKDFRNAKCAGFGLTIKSMGLTVLGVVVLILMIAISCVSSSNPFSAGKGKIAVIFDTDICDDIDDTWALALLLGSPEFDIKLITTAVGNTESKAKTVAKFLQTVGRTDIPIGIGVQQHKGSHRQDGWARDYDLSSYPGKIYKDGVQALIDTIMKSPSQIKVIATGPLPNIAAALEREPKIAEKAEFVGMHGSIRRGYGGRAEPDAEYNVKSFVKEAQKVFTARWNMTITPLDTCGIVQLKDRKFQKVLKRDSPLTKALMENYRVWYRQGVLNEHKDWTDEQINKSVDEKVNSSSTTLFDTVAIYLAMSRELVGMEKLGVKVTDDGFTRIDDKAKVINCATEWKDLSAFEDLLVDRLTK
;
A
#
# COMPACT_ATOMS: atom_id res chain seq x y z
N MET A 1 35.25 18.37 -54.12
CA MET A 1 36.28 18.06 -55.11
C MET A 1 36.73 16.64 -54.93
N ILE A 2 36.57 15.81 -55.97
CA ILE A 2 37.30 14.58 -56.32
C ILE A 2 36.94 13.38 -55.43
N GLY A 3 36.50 12.23 -55.93
CA GLY A 3 36.17 11.74 -57.28
C GLY A 3 35.89 10.22 -57.16
N ILE A 4 34.91 9.82 -57.92
CA ILE A 4 34.43 8.42 -58.16
C ILE A 4 35.53 7.66 -58.92
N LYS A 5 35.71 6.37 -58.69
CA LYS A 5 35.98 5.38 -59.75
C LYS A 5 35.58 3.95 -59.44
N ASP A 6 34.76 3.49 -60.36
CA ASP A 6 34.39 2.09 -60.68
C ASP A 6 35.57 1.14 -60.80
N PHE A 7 35.29 -0.15 -60.49
CA PHE A 7 35.88 -1.24 -61.29
C PHE A 7 34.86 -2.36 -61.45
N ARG A 8 34.49 -2.60 -62.68
CA ARG A 8 33.71 -3.75 -63.18
C ARG A 8 34.65 -4.92 -63.51
N ASN A 9 34.04 -6.09 -63.38
CA ASN A 9 34.28 -7.30 -64.16
C ASN A 9 35.53 -8.14 -63.93
N ALA A 10 35.30 -9.36 -63.42
CA ALA A 10 35.97 -10.55 -63.91
C ALA A 10 34.97 -11.74 -63.87
N LYS A 11 34.67 -12.27 -65.04
CA LYS A 11 34.03 -13.58 -65.30
C LYS A 11 35.04 -14.65 -65.02
N CYS A 12 34.65 -15.76 -64.37
CA CYS A 12 35.17 -17.09 -64.61
C CYS A 12 34.10 -18.16 -64.41
N ALA A 13 34.16 -19.11 -65.27
CA ALA A 13 33.18 -20.13 -65.63
C ALA A 13 32.99 -21.28 -64.60
N GLY A 14 31.80 -21.76 -64.55
CA GLY A 14 31.32 -23.12 -64.64
C GLY A 14 31.86 -24.17 -63.68
N PHE A 15 30.98 -24.61 -62.75
CA PHE A 15 30.81 -26.01 -62.46
C PHE A 15 29.40 -26.19 -61.88
N GLY A 16 28.60 -26.97 -62.58
CA GLY A 16 27.25 -27.30 -62.15
C GLY A 16 27.27 -28.27 -60.99
N LEU A 17 26.53 -27.93 -59.97
CA LEU A 17 26.05 -28.89 -58.96
C LEU A 17 24.59 -28.58 -58.67
N THR A 18 23.73 -29.47 -59.09
CA THR A 18 22.31 -29.57 -58.71
C THR A 18 22.25 -29.91 -57.27
N ILE A 19 22.02 -28.94 -56.38
CA ILE A 19 21.61 -29.20 -55.00
C ILE A 19 20.11 -29.14 -54.96
N LYS A 20 19.52 -30.31 -54.69
CA LYS A 20 18.09 -30.54 -54.51
C LYS A 20 17.53 -29.61 -53.41
N SER A 21 16.35 -29.08 -53.67
CA SER A 21 15.55 -28.17 -52.87
C SER A 21 14.98 -28.81 -51.56
N MET A 22 15.86 -29.24 -50.63
CA MET A 22 15.43 -29.78 -49.32
C MET A 22 16.03 -29.03 -48.12
N GLY A 23 16.84 -28.00 -48.33
CA GLY A 23 17.47 -27.28 -47.24
C GLY A 23 16.72 -26.01 -46.72
N LEU A 24 15.81 -25.48 -47.55
CA LEU A 24 15.21 -24.16 -47.23
C LEU A 24 13.97 -24.27 -46.31
N THR A 25 13.31 -25.42 -46.30
CA THR A 25 12.13 -25.68 -45.46
C THR A 25 12.49 -25.99 -43.98
N VAL A 26 13.63 -26.65 -43.73
CA VAL A 26 14.06 -26.99 -42.36
C VAL A 26 14.61 -25.72 -41.63
N LEU A 27 15.33 -24.87 -42.36
CA LEU A 27 15.85 -23.61 -41.76
C LEU A 27 14.72 -22.63 -41.46
N GLY A 28 13.69 -22.54 -42.32
CA GLY A 28 12.51 -21.70 -42.10
C GLY A 28 11.66 -22.17 -40.94
N VAL A 29 11.52 -23.47 -40.72
CA VAL A 29 10.77 -24.06 -39.59
C VAL A 29 11.55 -23.86 -38.26
N VAL A 30 12.86 -24.01 -38.25
CA VAL A 30 13.68 -23.78 -37.03
C VAL A 30 13.70 -22.31 -36.66
N VAL A 31 13.77 -21.36 -37.59
CA VAL A 31 13.68 -19.93 -37.32
C VAL A 31 12.28 -19.54 -36.85
N LEU A 32 11.21 -20.13 -37.42
CA LEU A 32 9.83 -19.89 -36.99
C LEU A 32 9.56 -20.48 -35.58
N ILE A 33 10.11 -21.64 -35.27
CA ILE A 33 10.01 -22.27 -33.93
C ILE A 33 10.82 -21.46 -32.89
N LEU A 34 12.00 -20.91 -33.26
CA LEU A 34 12.74 -20.00 -32.38
C LEU A 34 12.04 -18.65 -32.19
N MET A 35 11.38 -18.11 -33.22
CA MET A 35 10.60 -16.87 -33.10
C MET A 35 9.34 -17.06 -32.24
N ILE A 36 8.69 -18.24 -32.31
CA ILE A 36 7.53 -18.58 -31.46
C ILE A 36 7.97 -18.87 -30.02
N ALA A 37 9.16 -19.44 -29.80
CA ALA A 37 9.72 -19.63 -28.47
C ALA A 37 10.15 -18.33 -27.78
N ILE A 38 10.53 -17.30 -28.54
CA ILE A 38 10.87 -15.97 -28.02
C ILE A 38 9.61 -15.13 -27.72
N SER A 39 8.47 -15.44 -28.37
CA SER A 39 7.19 -14.74 -28.11
C SER A 39 6.40 -15.27 -26.91
N CYS A 40 6.85 -16.36 -26.27
CA CYS A 40 6.26 -16.94 -25.05
C CYS A 40 7.14 -16.76 -23.80
N VAL A 41 8.00 -15.74 -23.75
CA VAL A 41 8.42 -15.20 -22.48
C VAL A 41 7.26 -14.34 -21.97
N SER A 42 6.19 -15.01 -21.51
CA SER A 42 5.28 -14.41 -20.55
C SER A 42 6.14 -13.84 -19.46
N SER A 43 6.09 -12.54 -19.27
CA SER A 43 6.59 -11.91 -18.06
C SER A 43 5.85 -12.55 -16.89
N SER A 44 6.35 -13.69 -16.41
CA SER A 44 5.90 -14.28 -15.16
C SER A 44 6.22 -13.24 -14.08
N ASN A 45 5.17 -12.61 -13.61
CA ASN A 45 5.21 -11.71 -12.48
C ASN A 45 5.87 -12.53 -11.34
N PRO A 46 7.07 -12.18 -10.82
CA PRO A 46 7.78 -13.01 -9.85
C PRO A 46 7.00 -13.22 -8.55
N PHE A 47 5.89 -12.50 -8.38
CA PHE A 47 4.96 -12.59 -7.23
C PHE A 47 3.87 -13.66 -7.36
N SER A 48 3.82 -14.45 -8.45
CA SER A 48 2.68 -15.34 -8.78
C SER A 48 2.95 -16.84 -8.70
N ALA A 49 3.99 -17.31 -8.02
CA ALA A 49 4.26 -18.75 -7.96
C ALA A 49 3.84 -19.37 -6.60
N GLY A 50 2.65 -19.98 -6.56
CA GLY A 50 2.40 -21.17 -5.73
C GLY A 50 2.28 -21.04 -4.21
N LYS A 51 2.26 -19.84 -3.62
CA LYS A 51 1.95 -19.65 -2.19
C LYS A 51 0.45 -19.33 -2.04
N GLY A 52 -0.23 -20.01 -1.09
CA GLY A 52 -1.60 -19.65 -0.70
C GLY A 52 -1.68 -18.16 -0.33
N LYS A 53 -2.89 -17.59 -0.40
CA LYS A 53 -3.10 -16.18 -0.06
C LYS A 53 -2.63 -15.87 1.37
N ILE A 54 -2.11 -14.67 1.56
CA ILE A 54 -1.67 -14.17 2.87
C ILE A 54 -2.89 -13.67 3.63
N ALA A 55 -3.25 -14.36 4.71
CA ALA A 55 -4.35 -13.93 5.59
C ALA A 55 -3.95 -12.66 6.33
N VAL A 56 -4.78 -11.61 6.23
CA VAL A 56 -4.50 -10.31 6.84
C VAL A 56 -5.70 -9.73 7.59
N ILE A 57 -5.40 -8.98 8.65
CA ILE A 57 -6.28 -7.99 9.28
C ILE A 57 -5.67 -6.63 8.96
N PHE A 58 -6.51 -5.65 8.58
CA PHE A 58 -6.10 -4.28 8.33
C PHE A 58 -6.70 -3.36 9.40
N ASP A 59 -5.86 -2.79 10.25
CA ASP A 59 -6.24 -1.81 11.28
C ASP A 59 -5.82 -0.42 10.81
N THR A 60 -6.78 0.50 10.65
CA THR A 60 -6.59 1.77 9.94
C THR A 60 -7.30 2.92 10.65
N ASP A 61 -6.67 4.07 10.72
CA ASP A 61 -7.33 5.32 11.15
C ASP A 61 -7.85 6.15 9.97
N ILE A 62 -8.23 5.46 8.89
CA ILE A 62 -8.85 6.04 7.69
C ILE A 62 -9.74 7.25 8.01
N CYS A 63 -9.79 8.24 7.15
CA CYS A 63 -10.46 9.53 7.28
C CYS A 63 -9.66 10.62 8.00
N ASP A 64 -8.58 10.33 8.68
CA ASP A 64 -7.72 11.35 9.26
C ASP A 64 -6.73 11.87 8.20
N ASP A 65 -5.87 11.03 7.65
CA ASP A 65 -5.16 11.34 6.41
C ASP A 65 -5.74 10.53 5.24
N ILE A 66 -5.39 10.90 4.04
CA ILE A 66 -5.93 10.26 2.82
C ILE A 66 -5.16 8.99 2.43
N ASP A 67 -3.94 8.84 2.90
CA ASP A 67 -3.05 7.74 2.53
C ASP A 67 -3.53 6.37 3.02
N ASP A 68 -4.28 6.29 4.12
CA ASP A 68 -5.05 5.10 4.50
C ASP A 68 -5.99 4.62 3.40
N THR A 69 -6.66 5.56 2.71
CA THR A 69 -7.55 5.20 1.59
C THR A 69 -6.76 4.66 0.41
N TRP A 70 -5.56 5.19 0.15
CA TRP A 70 -4.63 4.64 -0.84
C TRP A 70 -4.12 3.25 -0.42
N ALA A 71 -3.83 3.06 0.86
CA ALA A 71 -3.43 1.77 1.43
C ALA A 71 -4.55 0.73 1.30
N LEU A 72 -5.80 1.10 1.63
CA LEU A 72 -6.97 0.24 1.43
C LEU A 72 -7.14 -0.12 -0.06
N ALA A 73 -6.99 0.83 -0.96
CA ALA A 73 -7.08 0.58 -2.40
C ALA A 73 -5.96 -0.36 -2.89
N LEU A 74 -4.72 -0.19 -2.44
CA LEU A 74 -3.61 -1.11 -2.73
C LEU A 74 -3.87 -2.52 -2.18
N LEU A 75 -4.36 -2.61 -0.95
CA LEU A 75 -4.72 -3.89 -0.32
C LEU A 75 -5.76 -4.65 -1.15
N LEU A 76 -6.82 -3.96 -1.58
CA LEU A 76 -7.89 -4.53 -2.39
C LEU A 76 -7.43 -4.87 -3.82
N GLY A 77 -6.50 -4.09 -4.39
CA GLY A 77 -5.88 -4.34 -5.69
C GLY A 77 -4.81 -5.43 -5.69
N SER A 78 -4.46 -6.00 -4.53
CA SER A 78 -3.39 -6.99 -4.38
C SER A 78 -3.96 -8.40 -4.15
N PRO A 79 -3.96 -9.28 -5.19
CA PRO A 79 -4.57 -10.60 -5.14
C PRO A 79 -3.88 -11.58 -4.18
N GLU A 80 -2.70 -11.23 -3.71
CA GLU A 80 -1.91 -11.99 -2.74
C GLU A 80 -2.59 -12.07 -1.38
N PHE A 81 -3.49 -11.12 -1.05
CA PHE A 81 -4.12 -11.04 0.26
C PHE A 81 -5.47 -11.75 0.33
N ASP A 82 -5.71 -12.35 1.49
CA ASP A 82 -7.00 -12.83 1.97
C ASP A 82 -7.39 -11.97 3.18
N ILE A 83 -8.19 -10.94 2.93
CA ILE A 83 -8.54 -9.92 3.93
C ILE A 83 -9.62 -10.48 4.84
N LYS A 84 -9.27 -10.76 6.08
CA LYS A 84 -10.16 -11.41 7.07
C LYS A 84 -10.99 -10.42 7.87
N LEU A 85 -10.49 -9.20 8.04
CA LEU A 85 -11.14 -8.15 8.82
C LEU A 85 -10.49 -6.81 8.50
N ILE A 86 -11.29 -5.74 8.50
CA ILE A 86 -10.80 -4.36 8.56
C ILE A 86 -11.32 -3.75 9.85
N THR A 87 -10.43 -3.22 10.70
CA THR A 87 -10.79 -2.51 11.93
C THR A 87 -10.51 -1.02 11.79
N THR A 88 -11.45 -0.19 12.26
CA THR A 88 -11.28 1.26 12.29
C THR A 88 -10.70 1.69 13.63
N ALA A 89 -9.72 2.58 13.60
CA ALA A 89 -9.01 3.06 14.78
C ALA A 89 -9.11 4.58 14.91
N VAL A 90 -9.00 5.05 16.13
CA VAL A 90 -8.88 6.46 16.50
C VAL A 90 -10.10 7.33 16.14
N GLY A 91 -10.45 8.25 17.03
CA GLY A 91 -11.51 9.22 16.82
C GLY A 91 -12.92 8.60 16.81
N ASN A 92 -13.73 8.98 15.84
CA ASN A 92 -15.08 8.44 15.61
C ASN A 92 -15.01 7.20 14.71
N THR A 93 -14.73 6.07 15.32
CA THR A 93 -14.51 4.79 14.60
C THR A 93 -15.76 4.28 13.90
N GLU A 94 -16.97 4.65 14.35
CA GLU A 94 -18.23 4.31 13.68
C GLU A 94 -18.38 5.11 12.37
N SER A 95 -18.04 6.42 12.34
CA SER A 95 -18.02 7.21 11.12
C SER A 95 -17.00 6.68 10.12
N LYS A 96 -15.82 6.30 10.60
CA LYS A 96 -14.78 5.67 9.77
C LYS A 96 -15.26 4.33 9.17
N ALA A 97 -16.00 3.54 9.95
CA ALA A 97 -16.60 2.29 9.46
C ALA A 97 -17.61 2.52 8.31
N LYS A 98 -18.35 3.66 8.30
CA LYS A 98 -19.21 4.03 7.17
C LYS A 98 -18.40 4.26 5.89
N THR A 99 -17.26 4.94 5.99
CA THR A 99 -16.36 5.17 4.85
C THR A 99 -15.80 3.85 4.32
N VAL A 100 -15.31 2.96 5.20
CA VAL A 100 -14.84 1.63 4.80
C VAL A 100 -15.96 0.83 4.14
N ALA A 101 -17.15 0.78 4.75
CA ALA A 101 -18.30 0.03 4.23
C ALA A 101 -18.73 0.51 2.84
N LYS A 102 -18.88 1.84 2.66
CA LYS A 102 -19.20 2.44 1.36
C LYS A 102 -18.12 2.13 0.33
N PHE A 103 -16.84 2.21 0.70
CA PHE A 103 -15.72 1.91 -0.19
C PHE A 103 -15.78 0.44 -0.64
N LEU A 104 -15.88 -0.50 0.29
CA LEU A 104 -15.97 -1.93 0.01
C LEU A 104 -17.19 -2.27 -0.85
N GLN A 105 -18.35 -1.68 -0.58
CA GLN A 105 -19.55 -1.90 -1.38
C GLN A 105 -19.40 -1.34 -2.79
N THR A 106 -18.78 -0.17 -2.95
CA THR A 106 -18.51 0.43 -4.27
C THR A 106 -17.63 -0.45 -5.14
N VAL A 107 -16.67 -1.14 -4.54
CA VAL A 107 -15.74 -2.03 -5.26
C VAL A 107 -16.18 -3.50 -5.27
N GLY A 108 -17.38 -3.82 -4.77
CA GLY A 108 -17.93 -5.18 -4.78
C GLY A 108 -17.26 -6.15 -3.80
N ARG A 109 -16.64 -5.65 -2.72
CA ARG A 109 -15.95 -6.46 -1.71
C ARG A 109 -16.70 -6.52 -0.37
N THR A 110 -17.98 -6.76 -0.42
CA THR A 110 -18.85 -6.89 0.77
C THR A 110 -18.66 -8.21 1.54
N ASP A 111 -17.81 -9.09 1.02
CA ASP A 111 -17.32 -10.29 1.70
C ASP A 111 -16.42 -9.97 2.91
N ILE A 112 -15.84 -8.77 2.98
CA ILE A 112 -14.88 -8.38 4.01
C ILE A 112 -15.61 -7.84 5.24
N PRO A 113 -15.44 -8.45 6.42
CA PRO A 113 -16.02 -7.94 7.67
C PRO A 113 -15.36 -6.64 8.12
N ILE A 114 -16.13 -5.80 8.81
CA ILE A 114 -15.66 -4.55 9.42
C ILE A 114 -15.81 -4.62 10.93
N GLY A 115 -14.79 -4.20 11.68
CA GLY A 115 -14.80 -4.06 13.13
C GLY A 115 -14.74 -2.58 13.53
N ILE A 116 -15.71 -2.11 14.30
CA ILE A 116 -15.67 -0.78 14.91
C ILE A 116 -14.75 -0.86 16.12
N GLY A 117 -13.58 -0.18 16.02
CA GLY A 117 -12.58 -0.23 17.08
C GLY A 117 -12.84 0.75 18.23
N VAL A 118 -11.82 0.97 19.04
CA VAL A 118 -11.88 1.85 20.20
C VAL A 118 -12.22 3.28 19.78
N GLN A 119 -13.34 3.79 20.27
CA GLN A 119 -13.80 5.15 19.99
C GLN A 119 -13.28 6.12 21.05
N GLN A 120 -12.68 7.22 20.64
CA GLN A 120 -12.20 8.27 21.54
C GLN A 120 -13.14 9.48 21.58
N HIS A 121 -13.75 9.85 20.46
CA HIS A 121 -14.70 10.98 20.36
C HIS A 121 -15.73 10.74 19.25
N LYS A 122 -16.71 11.65 19.14
CA LYS A 122 -17.74 11.66 18.09
C LYS A 122 -17.55 12.83 17.10
N GLY A 123 -16.33 13.37 17.01
CA GLY A 123 -16.03 14.44 16.08
C GLY A 123 -16.10 13.99 14.62
N SER A 124 -16.08 14.97 13.71
CA SER A 124 -16.05 14.74 12.27
C SER A 124 -14.62 14.57 11.76
N HIS A 125 -14.48 13.83 10.67
CA HIS A 125 -13.23 13.62 9.95
C HIS A 125 -13.27 14.27 8.56
N ARG A 126 -12.11 14.43 7.93
CA ARG A 126 -11.97 15.12 6.64
C ARG A 126 -12.70 14.41 5.49
N GLN A 127 -12.90 13.10 5.57
CA GLN A 127 -13.59 12.31 4.54
C GLN A 127 -15.07 12.04 4.84
N ASP A 128 -15.61 12.47 5.98
CA ASP A 128 -17.01 12.22 6.36
C ASP A 128 -18.01 12.69 5.30
N GLY A 129 -17.67 13.75 4.55
CA GLY A 129 -18.49 14.24 3.45
C GLY A 129 -18.75 13.19 2.36
N TRP A 130 -17.84 12.26 2.12
CA TRP A 130 -18.02 11.21 1.12
C TRP A 130 -18.99 10.11 1.55
N ALA A 131 -19.02 9.78 2.85
CA ALA A 131 -19.88 8.73 3.40
C ALA A 131 -21.04 9.25 4.26
N ARG A 132 -21.32 10.58 4.23
CA ARG A 132 -22.31 11.24 5.10
C ARG A 132 -23.66 10.57 5.08
N ASP A 133 -24.18 10.30 3.89
CA ASP A 133 -25.52 9.75 3.68
C ASP A 133 -25.53 8.21 3.62
N TYR A 134 -24.38 7.57 3.91
CA TYR A 134 -24.30 6.11 3.91
C TYR A 134 -24.84 5.55 5.23
N ASP A 135 -25.84 4.69 5.13
CA ASP A 135 -26.33 3.92 6.29
C ASP A 135 -25.48 2.67 6.47
N LEU A 136 -24.77 2.62 7.60
CA LEU A 136 -23.90 1.49 7.93
C LEU A 136 -24.68 0.17 8.06
N SER A 137 -25.99 0.23 8.43
CA SER A 137 -26.84 -0.95 8.50
C SER A 137 -27.17 -1.56 7.12
N SER A 138 -26.97 -0.79 6.05
CA SER A 138 -27.16 -1.27 4.68
C SER A 138 -25.96 -2.03 4.11
N TYR A 139 -24.83 -2.08 4.84
CA TYR A 139 -23.67 -2.87 4.42
C TYR A 139 -23.99 -4.35 4.38
N PRO A 140 -23.89 -5.03 3.23
CA PRO A 140 -24.26 -6.46 3.12
C PRO A 140 -23.33 -7.40 3.92
N GLY A 141 -22.09 -6.96 4.16
CA GLY A 141 -21.11 -7.71 4.92
C GLY A 141 -21.32 -7.62 6.43
N LYS A 142 -20.48 -8.31 7.17
CA LYS A 142 -20.60 -8.35 8.64
C LYS A 142 -19.93 -7.14 9.28
N ILE A 143 -20.64 -6.52 10.23
CA ILE A 143 -20.11 -5.45 11.09
C ILE A 143 -20.07 -5.92 12.52
N TYR A 144 -18.89 -5.81 13.13
CA TYR A 144 -18.67 -6.10 14.55
C TYR A 144 -18.63 -4.78 15.33
N LYS A 145 -19.51 -4.65 16.32
CA LYS A 145 -19.55 -3.47 17.21
C LYS A 145 -18.34 -3.40 18.14
N ASP A 146 -17.79 -4.54 18.55
CA ASP A 146 -16.49 -4.63 19.24
C ASP A 146 -15.43 -5.14 18.25
N GLY A 147 -14.79 -4.22 17.56
CA GLY A 147 -13.73 -4.51 16.57
C GLY A 147 -12.50 -5.11 17.22
N VAL A 148 -12.22 -4.78 18.48
CA VAL A 148 -11.09 -5.35 19.24
C VAL A 148 -11.33 -6.84 19.49
N GLN A 149 -12.54 -7.21 19.92
CA GLN A 149 -12.86 -8.62 20.11
C GLN A 149 -12.88 -9.38 18.78
N ALA A 150 -13.40 -8.75 17.71
CA ALA A 150 -13.37 -9.35 16.38
C ALA A 150 -11.94 -9.60 15.87
N LEU A 151 -11.01 -8.68 16.15
CA LEU A 151 -9.58 -8.83 15.84
C LEU A 151 -8.99 -10.04 16.60
N ILE A 152 -9.22 -10.12 17.92
CA ILE A 152 -8.77 -11.25 18.75
C ILE A 152 -9.31 -12.57 18.19
N ASP A 153 -10.62 -12.64 17.98
CA ASP A 153 -11.29 -13.85 17.50
C ASP A 153 -10.76 -14.29 16.13
N THR A 154 -10.51 -13.33 15.23
CA THR A 154 -9.98 -13.60 13.90
C THR A 154 -8.57 -14.18 13.97
N ILE A 155 -7.71 -13.63 14.83
CA ILE A 155 -6.35 -14.17 15.04
C ILE A 155 -6.40 -15.54 15.69
N MET A 156 -7.14 -15.67 16.79
CA MET A 156 -7.14 -16.89 17.62
C MET A 156 -7.77 -18.08 16.89
N LYS A 157 -8.75 -17.85 16.02
CA LYS A 157 -9.42 -18.88 15.21
C LYS A 157 -8.73 -19.16 13.87
N SER A 158 -7.72 -18.36 13.49
CA SER A 158 -7.00 -18.57 12.23
C SER A 158 -6.27 -19.92 12.24
N PRO A 159 -6.43 -20.75 11.17
CA PRO A 159 -5.74 -22.04 11.07
C PRO A 159 -4.25 -21.88 10.76
N SER A 160 -3.82 -20.71 10.31
CA SER A 160 -2.43 -20.38 9.98
C SER A 160 -2.06 -19.02 10.58
N GLN A 161 -0.77 -18.70 10.55
CA GLN A 161 -0.29 -17.40 10.95
C GLN A 161 -0.96 -16.30 10.10
N ILE A 162 -1.45 -15.24 10.77
CA ILE A 162 -2.10 -14.10 10.14
C ILE A 162 -1.24 -12.86 10.32
N LYS A 163 -1.28 -11.94 9.38
CA LYS A 163 -0.61 -10.64 9.53
C LYS A 163 -1.60 -9.58 9.96
N VAL A 164 -1.24 -8.85 11.00
CA VAL A 164 -1.93 -7.62 11.40
C VAL A 164 -1.18 -6.46 10.77
N ILE A 165 -1.82 -5.79 9.81
CA ILE A 165 -1.29 -4.58 9.16
C ILE A 165 -1.94 -3.39 9.86
N ALA A 166 -1.13 -2.55 10.51
CA ALA A 166 -1.61 -1.37 11.22
C ALA A 166 -1.02 -0.10 10.60
N THR A 167 -1.87 0.83 10.19
CA THR A 167 -1.48 2.08 9.53
C THR A 167 -1.74 3.31 10.39
N GLY A 168 -2.59 3.21 11.42
CA GLY A 168 -2.85 4.27 12.37
C GLY A 168 -2.22 4.04 13.76
N PRO A 169 -2.47 4.95 14.72
CA PRO A 169 -2.14 4.74 16.11
C PRO A 169 -2.73 3.44 16.66
N LEU A 170 -2.18 2.91 17.74
CA LEU A 170 -2.32 1.52 18.16
C LEU A 170 -3.31 1.22 19.31
N PRO A 171 -4.39 1.97 19.56
CA PRO A 171 -5.29 1.68 20.69
C PRO A 171 -6.02 0.34 20.54
N ASN A 172 -6.43 -0.05 19.33
CA ASN A 172 -7.08 -1.34 19.09
C ASN A 172 -6.15 -2.51 19.39
N ILE A 173 -4.92 -2.42 18.89
CA ILE A 173 -3.91 -3.46 19.00
C ILE A 173 -3.45 -3.62 20.46
N ALA A 174 -3.24 -2.50 21.14
CA ALA A 174 -2.90 -2.51 22.58
C ALA A 174 -4.02 -3.10 23.43
N ALA A 175 -5.27 -2.73 23.16
CA ALA A 175 -6.44 -3.30 23.86
C ALA A 175 -6.61 -4.80 23.57
N ALA A 176 -6.33 -5.24 22.34
CA ALA A 176 -6.35 -6.65 21.99
C ALA A 176 -5.27 -7.45 22.74
N LEU A 177 -4.06 -6.93 22.86
CA LEU A 177 -2.97 -7.52 23.63
C LEU A 177 -3.27 -7.58 25.14
N GLU A 178 -4.02 -6.60 25.67
CA GLU A 178 -4.47 -6.62 27.06
C GLU A 178 -5.50 -7.72 27.34
N ARG A 179 -6.46 -7.89 26.42
CA ARG A 179 -7.53 -8.89 26.55
C ARG A 179 -7.00 -10.31 26.30
N GLU A 180 -6.14 -10.49 25.29
CA GLU A 180 -5.61 -11.79 24.86
C GLU A 180 -4.14 -11.66 24.40
N PRO A 181 -3.18 -11.75 25.33
CA PRO A 181 -1.75 -11.62 24.97
C PRO A 181 -1.23 -12.67 23.98
N LYS A 182 -1.90 -13.82 23.87
CA LYS A 182 -1.50 -14.92 22.97
C LYS A 182 -1.69 -14.58 21.50
N ILE A 183 -2.38 -13.49 21.14
CA ILE A 183 -2.45 -13.03 19.75
C ILE A 183 -1.06 -12.76 19.20
N ALA A 184 -0.11 -12.31 20.02
CA ALA A 184 1.26 -12.05 19.64
C ALA A 184 2.06 -13.32 19.26
N GLU A 185 1.62 -14.50 19.67
CA GLU A 185 2.23 -15.79 19.30
C GLU A 185 1.67 -16.33 17.98
N LYS A 186 0.45 -15.91 17.61
CA LYS A 186 -0.27 -16.37 16.41
C LYS A 186 -0.24 -15.43 15.23
N ALA A 187 0.08 -14.15 15.45
CA ALA A 187 0.13 -13.14 14.41
C ALA A 187 1.54 -12.59 14.20
N GLU A 188 1.79 -12.08 12.99
CA GLU A 188 2.88 -11.15 12.68
C GLU A 188 2.33 -9.74 12.64
N PHE A 189 3.08 -8.78 13.14
CA PHE A 189 2.74 -7.36 13.05
C PHE A 189 3.52 -6.70 11.92
N VAL A 190 2.81 -5.95 11.07
CA VAL A 190 3.40 -5.07 10.04
C VAL A 190 2.76 -3.70 10.18
N GLY A 191 3.56 -2.63 10.32
CA GLY A 191 2.95 -1.32 10.56
C GLY A 191 3.72 -0.15 9.98
N MET A 192 2.99 0.96 9.76
CA MET A 192 3.55 2.27 9.47
C MET A 192 3.72 3.02 10.79
N HIS A 193 4.93 2.97 11.35
CA HIS A 193 5.20 3.53 12.67
C HIS A 193 6.63 4.00 12.81
N GLY A 194 6.79 5.16 13.43
CA GLY A 194 8.06 5.65 13.92
C GLY A 194 8.93 6.34 12.87
N SER A 195 10.10 6.73 13.33
CA SER A 195 11.12 7.47 12.58
C SER A 195 12.48 7.12 13.18
N ILE A 196 13.34 6.46 12.40
CA ILE A 196 14.61 5.93 12.93
C ILE A 196 15.76 6.88 12.65
N ARG A 197 15.99 7.26 11.38
CA ARG A 197 17.07 8.14 10.93
C ARG A 197 16.58 9.34 10.13
N ARG A 198 15.36 9.25 9.56
CA ARG A 198 14.76 10.29 8.72
C ARG A 198 13.41 10.70 9.26
N GLY A 199 13.13 12.01 9.21
CA GLY A 199 11.84 12.59 9.55
C GLY A 199 10.94 12.78 8.34
N TYR A 200 9.80 13.45 8.55
CA TYR A 200 8.84 13.78 7.52
C TYR A 200 9.48 14.45 6.31
N GLY A 201 9.09 14.01 5.10
CA GLY A 201 9.65 14.54 3.85
C GLY A 201 11.13 14.20 3.65
N GLY A 202 11.66 13.20 4.34
CA GLY A 202 13.03 12.74 4.22
C GLY A 202 14.08 13.64 4.92
N ARG A 203 13.65 14.50 5.85
CA ARG A 203 14.57 15.32 6.66
C ARG A 203 15.60 14.44 7.35
N ALA A 204 16.80 15.02 7.58
CA ALA A 204 17.92 14.30 8.19
C ALA A 204 17.66 13.89 9.64
N GLU A 205 16.88 14.71 10.39
CA GLU A 205 16.57 14.46 11.78
C GLU A 205 15.28 13.64 11.92
N PRO A 206 15.25 12.59 12.77
CA PRO A 206 14.04 11.85 13.09
C PRO A 206 12.99 12.72 13.78
N ASP A 207 11.72 12.41 13.52
CA ASP A 207 10.58 13.03 14.17
C ASP A 207 9.93 12.09 15.20
N ALA A 208 9.19 12.67 16.16
CA ALA A 208 8.19 11.95 16.91
C ALA A 208 7.01 11.72 15.96
N GLU A 209 6.99 10.54 15.31
CA GLU A 209 6.03 10.18 14.28
C GLU A 209 4.62 10.08 14.87
N TYR A 210 3.61 10.52 14.10
CA TYR A 210 2.24 10.73 14.57
C TYR A 210 1.60 9.49 15.19
N ASN A 211 1.70 8.33 14.56
CA ASN A 211 1.08 7.09 15.03
C ASN A 211 1.66 6.63 16.38
N VAL A 212 2.95 6.86 16.58
CA VAL A 212 3.63 6.57 17.86
C VAL A 212 3.36 7.65 18.89
N LYS A 213 3.50 8.92 18.52
CA LYS A 213 3.38 10.05 19.43
C LYS A 213 1.98 10.23 19.99
N SER A 214 0.95 9.98 19.21
CA SER A 214 -0.43 10.19 19.59
C SER A 214 -0.91 9.23 20.69
N PHE A 215 -0.33 8.02 20.75
CA PHE A 215 -0.68 6.97 21.70
C PHE A 215 0.57 6.23 22.19
N VAL A 216 1.43 6.98 22.92
CA VAL A 216 2.76 6.50 23.33
C VAL A 216 2.71 5.21 24.14
N LYS A 217 1.80 5.10 25.12
CA LYS A 217 1.70 3.91 25.99
C LYS A 217 1.24 2.67 25.21
N GLU A 218 0.31 2.87 24.31
CA GLU A 218 -0.18 1.81 23.41
C GLU A 218 0.94 1.37 22.46
N ALA A 219 1.67 2.30 21.89
CA ALA A 219 2.83 2.00 21.06
C ALA A 219 3.92 1.26 21.84
N GLN A 220 4.26 1.69 23.07
CA GLN A 220 5.21 1.00 23.94
C GLN A 220 4.80 -0.44 24.20
N LYS A 221 3.51 -0.70 24.47
CA LYS A 221 2.96 -2.05 24.67
C LYS A 221 3.11 -2.91 23.42
N VAL A 222 2.72 -2.39 22.26
CA VAL A 222 2.75 -3.11 20.98
C VAL A 222 4.17 -3.42 20.53
N PHE A 223 5.11 -2.48 20.70
CA PHE A 223 6.51 -2.66 20.33
C PHE A 223 7.24 -3.67 21.23
N THR A 224 6.80 -3.84 22.48
CA THR A 224 7.40 -4.81 23.41
C THR A 224 6.72 -6.19 23.40
N ALA A 225 5.56 -6.34 22.75
CA ALA A 225 4.87 -7.62 22.62
C ALA A 225 5.72 -8.68 21.86
N ARG A 226 5.45 -9.99 22.09
CA ARG A 226 6.34 -11.07 21.63
C ARG A 226 6.23 -11.48 20.17
N TRP A 227 5.44 -10.80 19.38
CA TRP A 227 5.33 -11.11 17.95
C TRP A 227 6.55 -10.73 17.12
N ASN A 228 6.65 -11.35 15.93
CA ASN A 228 7.52 -10.86 14.86
C ASN A 228 6.95 -9.53 14.35
N MET A 229 7.74 -8.46 14.46
CA MET A 229 7.32 -7.12 14.12
C MET A 229 8.16 -6.58 12.97
N THR A 230 7.48 -6.00 11.99
CA THR A 230 8.07 -5.28 10.87
C THR A 230 7.46 -3.90 10.80
N ILE A 231 8.27 -2.87 10.65
CA ILE A 231 7.77 -1.50 10.46
C ILE A 231 8.37 -0.84 9.22
N THR A 232 7.58 0.04 8.59
CA THR A 232 8.06 1.10 7.72
C THR A 232 8.07 2.40 8.52
N PRO A 233 9.23 2.86 8.97
CA PRO A 233 9.34 4.20 9.58
C PRO A 233 9.35 5.28 8.50
N LEU A 234 9.31 6.56 8.90
CA LEU A 234 9.40 7.70 7.99
C LEU A 234 10.61 7.65 7.05
N ASP A 235 11.62 6.88 7.40
CA ASP A 235 12.83 6.62 6.59
C ASP A 235 12.49 6.10 5.19
N THR A 236 11.45 5.28 5.07
CA THR A 236 10.97 4.75 3.79
C THR A 236 9.62 5.32 3.38
N CYS A 237 8.63 5.33 4.27
CA CYS A 237 7.29 5.77 3.91
C CYS A 237 7.17 7.29 3.73
N GLY A 238 8.01 8.08 4.40
CA GLY A 238 7.93 9.54 4.44
C GLY A 238 8.20 10.27 3.12
N ILE A 239 8.60 9.57 2.07
CA ILE A 239 8.97 10.16 0.76
C ILE A 239 8.18 9.60 -0.42
N VAL A 240 7.28 8.65 -0.19
CA VAL A 240 6.49 8.02 -1.26
C VAL A 240 5.43 8.99 -1.77
N GLN A 241 5.45 9.30 -3.05
CA GLN A 241 4.48 10.17 -3.69
C GLN A 241 4.33 9.86 -5.17
N LEU A 242 3.10 9.68 -5.63
CA LEU A 242 2.83 9.57 -7.06
C LEU A 242 2.70 10.97 -7.70
N LYS A 243 3.46 11.19 -8.76
CA LYS A 243 3.49 12.43 -9.56
C LYS A 243 3.42 12.10 -11.05
N ASP A 244 3.25 13.13 -11.85
CA ASP A 244 3.40 13.10 -13.30
C ASP A 244 2.68 11.88 -13.95
N ARG A 245 3.38 11.16 -14.81
CA ARG A 245 2.83 10.04 -15.56
C ARG A 245 2.27 8.92 -14.66
N LYS A 246 2.91 8.65 -13.53
CA LYS A 246 2.45 7.59 -12.59
C LYS A 246 1.11 7.97 -11.96
N PHE A 247 1.00 9.18 -11.46
CA PHE A 247 -0.25 9.68 -10.90
C PHE A 247 -1.36 9.76 -11.96
N GLN A 248 -1.04 10.28 -13.16
CA GLN A 248 -1.99 10.40 -14.25
C GLN A 248 -2.57 9.07 -14.73
N LYS A 249 -1.84 7.95 -14.60
CA LYS A 249 -2.37 6.61 -14.88
C LYS A 249 -3.50 6.25 -13.90
N VAL A 250 -3.31 6.53 -12.60
CA VAL A 250 -4.35 6.27 -11.58
C VAL A 250 -5.55 7.19 -11.78
N LEU A 251 -5.30 8.48 -11.96
CA LEU A 251 -6.34 9.50 -12.15
C LEU A 251 -7.25 9.20 -13.34
N LYS A 252 -6.68 8.73 -14.45
CA LYS A 252 -7.41 8.45 -15.71
C LYS A 252 -8.02 7.06 -15.77
N ARG A 253 -7.70 6.19 -14.82
CA ARG A 253 -8.29 4.85 -14.79
C ARG A 253 -9.76 4.93 -14.40
N ASP A 254 -10.64 4.47 -15.29
CA ASP A 254 -12.06 4.37 -15.05
C ASP A 254 -12.43 3.00 -14.47
N SER A 255 -12.32 2.88 -13.14
CA SER A 255 -12.75 1.70 -12.39
C SER A 255 -13.45 2.10 -11.10
N PRO A 256 -14.31 1.25 -10.51
CA PRO A 256 -14.92 1.54 -9.21
C PRO A 256 -13.89 1.87 -8.12
N LEU A 257 -12.74 1.19 -8.12
CA LEU A 257 -11.66 1.39 -7.16
C LEU A 257 -11.04 2.78 -7.26
N THR A 258 -10.61 3.18 -8.45
CA THR A 258 -9.96 4.47 -8.65
C THR A 258 -10.95 5.63 -8.54
N LYS A 259 -12.21 5.46 -8.96
CA LYS A 259 -13.27 6.46 -8.74
C LYS A 259 -13.48 6.72 -7.24
N ALA A 260 -13.72 5.67 -6.45
CA ALA A 260 -13.91 5.81 -5.01
C ALA A 260 -12.68 6.45 -4.34
N LEU A 261 -11.47 6.07 -4.73
CA LEU A 261 -10.22 6.64 -4.23
C LEU A 261 -10.13 8.14 -4.53
N MET A 262 -10.34 8.54 -5.79
CA MET A 262 -10.19 9.94 -6.21
C MET A 262 -11.33 10.84 -5.69
N GLU A 263 -12.55 10.31 -5.53
CA GLU A 263 -13.65 11.01 -4.86
C GLU A 263 -13.31 11.30 -3.39
N ASN A 264 -12.80 10.29 -2.67
CA ASN A 264 -12.33 10.45 -1.29
C ASN A 264 -11.20 11.48 -1.20
N TYR A 265 -10.21 11.40 -2.11
CA TYR A 265 -9.11 12.35 -2.14
C TYR A 265 -9.60 13.80 -2.32
N ARG A 266 -10.55 14.01 -3.24
CA ARG A 266 -11.16 15.31 -3.48
C ARG A 266 -11.91 15.85 -2.25
N VAL A 267 -12.71 15.01 -1.60
CA VAL A 267 -13.47 15.39 -0.40
C VAL A 267 -12.52 15.73 0.75
N TRP A 268 -11.52 14.87 0.97
CA TRP A 268 -10.52 15.07 2.02
C TRP A 268 -9.72 16.36 1.83
N TYR A 269 -9.23 16.63 0.62
CA TYR A 269 -8.45 17.81 0.33
C TYR A 269 -9.32 19.08 0.43
N ARG A 270 -10.54 19.03 -0.11
CA ARG A 270 -11.50 20.15 -0.01
C ARG A 270 -11.80 20.51 1.44
N GLN A 271 -11.98 19.52 2.32
CA GLN A 271 -12.24 19.77 3.72
C GLN A 271 -11.00 20.39 4.42
N GLY A 272 -9.79 19.99 4.02
CA GLY A 272 -8.55 20.64 4.47
C GLY A 272 -8.49 22.11 4.09
N VAL A 273 -8.73 22.42 2.82
CA VAL A 273 -8.76 23.81 2.32
C VAL A 273 -9.80 24.65 3.07
N LEU A 274 -11.01 24.11 3.28
CA LEU A 274 -12.07 24.77 4.05
C LEU A 274 -11.67 25.06 5.51
N ASN A 275 -10.91 24.18 6.12
CA ASN A 275 -10.44 24.36 7.50
C ASN A 275 -9.36 25.44 7.61
N GLU A 276 -8.50 25.53 6.61
CA GLU A 276 -7.35 26.45 6.56
C GLU A 276 -7.74 27.85 6.05
N HIS A 277 -8.69 27.94 5.10
CA HIS A 277 -9.06 29.15 4.38
C HIS A 277 -10.55 29.46 4.51
N LYS A 278 -10.96 29.91 5.69
CA LYS A 278 -12.39 30.17 5.99
C LYS A 278 -13.00 31.35 5.23
N ASP A 279 -12.16 32.21 4.69
CA ASP A 279 -12.49 33.41 3.94
C ASP A 279 -12.48 33.23 2.41
N TRP A 280 -12.07 32.04 1.94
CA TRP A 280 -12.04 31.76 0.51
C TRP A 280 -13.44 31.54 -0.07
N THR A 281 -13.65 32.02 -1.30
CA THR A 281 -14.85 31.72 -2.08
C THR A 281 -14.84 30.26 -2.55
N ASP A 282 -16.03 29.74 -2.88
CA ASP A 282 -16.14 28.39 -3.45
C ASP A 282 -15.31 28.23 -4.74
N GLU A 283 -15.17 29.28 -5.54
CA GLU A 283 -14.32 29.28 -6.75
C GLU A 283 -12.83 29.07 -6.40
N GLN A 284 -12.32 29.82 -5.41
CA GLN A 284 -10.94 29.67 -4.94
C GLN A 284 -10.67 28.29 -4.37
N ILE A 285 -11.60 27.78 -3.56
CA ILE A 285 -11.53 26.43 -2.97
C ILE A 285 -11.51 25.39 -4.09
N ASN A 286 -12.45 25.44 -5.04
CA ASN A 286 -12.53 24.47 -6.13
C ASN A 286 -11.29 24.50 -7.02
N LYS A 287 -10.76 25.68 -7.32
CA LYS A 287 -9.51 25.84 -8.07
C LYS A 287 -8.34 25.16 -7.37
N SER A 288 -8.15 25.41 -6.06
CA SER A 288 -7.09 24.78 -5.27
C SER A 288 -7.23 23.25 -5.25
N VAL A 289 -8.46 22.76 -5.08
CA VAL A 289 -8.75 21.31 -5.10
C VAL A 289 -8.41 20.71 -6.46
N ASP A 290 -8.83 21.34 -7.56
CA ASP A 290 -8.57 20.83 -8.91
C ASP A 290 -7.08 20.84 -9.25
N GLU A 291 -6.35 21.88 -8.89
CA GLU A 291 -4.91 21.96 -9.09
C GLU A 291 -4.18 20.83 -8.36
N LYS A 292 -4.51 20.57 -7.10
CA LYS A 292 -3.84 19.55 -6.30
C LYS A 292 -4.25 18.13 -6.69
N VAL A 293 -5.56 17.85 -6.69
CA VAL A 293 -6.09 16.50 -6.90
C VAL A 293 -5.86 15.99 -8.32
N ASN A 294 -5.60 16.88 -9.28
CA ASN A 294 -5.27 16.49 -10.65
C ASN A 294 -3.76 16.42 -10.94
N SER A 295 -2.91 16.81 -9.99
CA SER A 295 -1.45 16.88 -10.22
C SER A 295 -0.64 15.77 -9.57
N SER A 296 -0.93 15.43 -8.32
CA SER A 296 -0.15 14.45 -7.55
C SER A 296 -0.94 13.91 -6.36
N SER A 297 -0.48 12.79 -5.80
CA SER A 297 -0.94 12.34 -4.48
C SER A 297 -0.39 13.23 -3.36
N THR A 298 -0.83 12.98 -2.11
CA THR A 298 -0.07 13.33 -0.90
C THR A 298 1.11 12.37 -0.74
N THR A 299 1.84 12.46 0.37
CA THR A 299 2.74 11.39 0.79
C THR A 299 1.90 10.17 1.15
N LEU A 300 2.27 8.99 0.65
CA LEU A 300 1.51 7.75 0.74
C LEU A 300 2.17 6.79 1.75
N PHE A 301 2.27 7.25 3.00
CA PHE A 301 3.00 6.54 4.06
C PHE A 301 2.55 5.09 4.21
N ASP A 302 1.26 4.86 4.31
CA ASP A 302 0.63 3.59 4.68
C ASP A 302 0.72 2.52 3.61
N THR A 303 0.84 2.93 2.35
CA THR A 303 0.99 1.99 1.22
C THR A 303 2.23 1.11 1.38
N VAL A 304 3.26 1.60 2.08
CA VAL A 304 4.50 0.85 2.31
C VAL A 304 4.27 -0.29 3.31
N ALA A 305 3.41 -0.12 4.33
CA ALA A 305 3.05 -1.21 5.24
C ALA A 305 2.32 -2.34 4.50
N ILE A 306 1.41 -2.02 3.58
CA ILE A 306 0.77 -3.01 2.71
C ILE A 306 1.81 -3.76 1.88
N TYR A 307 2.78 -3.04 1.28
CA TYR A 307 3.85 -3.65 0.51
C TYR A 307 4.69 -4.60 1.37
N LEU A 308 5.11 -4.18 2.58
CA LEU A 308 5.92 -5.00 3.48
C LEU A 308 5.23 -6.27 3.96
N ALA A 309 3.90 -6.29 3.94
CA ALA A 309 3.12 -7.48 4.27
C ALA A 309 3.22 -8.57 3.18
N MET A 310 3.54 -8.21 1.93
CA MET A 310 3.68 -9.16 0.82
C MET A 310 5.13 -9.36 0.34
N SER A 311 5.97 -8.32 0.38
CA SER A 311 7.36 -8.37 -0.10
C SER A 311 8.27 -7.40 0.64
N ARG A 312 9.59 -7.65 0.56
CA ARG A 312 10.64 -6.78 1.11
C ARG A 312 11.76 -6.54 0.09
N GLU A 313 11.56 -6.94 -1.16
CA GLU A 313 12.63 -6.96 -2.17
C GLU A 313 13.13 -5.57 -2.54
N LEU A 314 12.21 -4.57 -2.56
CA LEU A 314 12.51 -3.20 -2.99
C LEU A 314 13.03 -2.30 -1.87
N VAL A 315 13.17 -2.83 -0.64
CA VAL A 315 13.65 -2.06 0.52
C VAL A 315 14.84 -2.71 1.18
N GLY A 316 15.70 -1.89 1.77
CA GLY A 316 16.72 -2.31 2.72
C GLY A 316 16.10 -2.57 4.08
N MET A 317 16.28 -3.80 4.60
CA MET A 317 15.75 -4.21 5.89
C MET A 317 16.88 -4.32 6.91
N GLU A 318 16.68 -3.72 8.07
CA GLU A 318 17.59 -3.86 9.22
C GLU A 318 16.86 -4.50 10.41
N LYS A 319 17.59 -5.24 11.22
CA LYS A 319 17.13 -5.72 12.53
C LYS A 319 17.69 -4.80 13.59
N LEU A 320 16.82 -4.00 14.22
CA LEU A 320 17.22 -2.99 15.19
C LEU A 320 16.47 -3.20 16.51
N GLY A 321 17.18 -3.04 17.63
CA GLY A 321 16.54 -2.82 18.90
C GLY A 321 15.85 -1.44 18.85
N VAL A 322 14.54 -1.38 19.02
CA VAL A 322 13.78 -0.12 18.93
C VAL A 322 12.98 0.11 20.21
N LYS A 323 13.22 1.26 20.83
CA LYS A 323 12.51 1.73 22.01
C LYS A 323 11.60 2.89 21.64
N VAL A 324 10.35 2.82 22.03
CA VAL A 324 9.42 3.97 22.04
C VAL A 324 9.66 4.74 23.34
N THR A 325 10.07 5.99 23.21
CA THR A 325 10.33 6.89 24.34
C THR A 325 9.06 7.61 24.82
N ASP A 326 9.07 8.16 26.03
CA ASP A 326 7.87 8.82 26.60
C ASP A 326 7.47 10.11 25.87
N ASP A 327 8.39 10.69 25.09
CA ASP A 327 8.14 11.82 24.21
C ASP A 327 7.72 11.44 22.79
N GLY A 328 7.45 10.15 22.55
CA GLY A 328 6.89 9.65 21.31
C GLY A 328 7.88 9.39 20.17
N PHE A 329 9.18 9.41 20.45
CA PHE A 329 10.18 9.00 19.45
C PHE A 329 10.40 7.48 19.45
N THR A 330 10.84 6.98 18.32
CA THR A 330 11.44 5.65 18.21
C THR A 330 12.96 5.78 18.14
N ARG A 331 13.65 5.24 19.13
CA ARG A 331 15.10 5.34 19.23
C ARG A 331 15.75 3.96 19.16
N ILE A 332 16.92 3.89 18.50
CA ILE A 332 17.73 2.67 18.52
C ILE A 332 18.23 2.47 19.94
N ASP A 333 18.01 1.30 20.51
CA ASP A 333 18.45 0.91 21.84
C ASP A 333 18.78 -0.60 21.82
N ASP A 334 20.03 -0.95 22.03
CA ASP A 334 20.52 -2.34 21.99
C ASP A 334 19.89 -3.24 23.06
N LYS A 335 19.27 -2.67 24.10
CA LYS A 335 18.54 -3.38 25.14
C LYS A 335 17.06 -3.57 24.81
N ALA A 336 16.55 -2.90 23.78
CA ALA A 336 15.17 -3.03 23.37
C ALA A 336 14.95 -4.29 22.54
N LYS A 337 13.65 -4.65 22.39
CA LYS A 337 13.25 -5.74 21.49
C LYS A 337 13.73 -5.44 20.08
N VAL A 338 14.39 -6.45 19.47
CA VAL A 338 14.81 -6.39 18.06
C VAL A 338 13.59 -6.59 17.15
N ILE A 339 13.39 -5.66 16.23
CA ILE A 339 12.33 -5.69 15.21
C ILE A 339 12.91 -5.47 13.82
N ASN A 340 12.14 -5.77 12.77
CA ASN A 340 12.54 -5.54 11.39
C ASN A 340 12.10 -4.13 10.97
N CYS A 341 13.04 -3.31 10.52
CA CYS A 341 12.80 -1.95 10.06
C CYS A 341 13.16 -1.82 8.58
N ALA A 342 12.26 -1.28 7.77
CA ALA A 342 12.56 -0.89 6.40
C ALA A 342 13.18 0.53 6.45
N THR A 343 14.51 0.64 6.31
CA THR A 343 15.23 1.89 6.59
C THR A 343 15.67 2.64 5.32
N GLU A 344 15.61 2.00 4.17
CA GLU A 344 15.98 2.62 2.90
C GLU A 344 15.26 1.98 1.73
N TRP A 345 15.12 2.70 0.64
CA TRP A 345 14.69 2.16 -0.65
C TRP A 345 15.88 1.64 -1.44
N LYS A 346 15.76 0.40 -1.96
CA LYS A 346 16.61 -0.10 -3.02
C LYS A 346 16.11 0.36 -4.37
N ASP A 347 14.78 0.37 -4.54
CA ASP A 347 14.13 0.85 -5.76
C ASP A 347 12.73 1.41 -5.45
N LEU A 348 12.66 2.70 -5.12
CA LEU A 348 11.41 3.42 -4.88
C LEU A 348 10.56 3.49 -6.17
N SER A 349 11.20 3.65 -7.34
CA SER A 349 10.48 3.78 -8.61
C SER A 349 9.74 2.49 -8.95
N ALA A 350 10.34 1.33 -8.71
CA ALA A 350 9.69 0.04 -8.90
C ALA A 350 8.50 -0.17 -7.93
N PHE A 351 8.59 0.33 -6.69
CA PHE A 351 7.46 0.33 -5.77
C PHE A 351 6.31 1.22 -6.26
N GLU A 352 6.60 2.43 -6.71
CA GLU A 352 5.59 3.32 -7.28
C GLU A 352 4.93 2.71 -8.52
N ASP A 353 5.69 2.03 -9.39
CA ASP A 353 5.16 1.31 -10.56
C ASP A 353 4.26 0.14 -10.12
N LEU A 354 4.66 -0.63 -9.09
CA LEU A 354 3.83 -1.68 -8.50
C LEU A 354 2.52 -1.09 -7.96
N LEU A 355 2.59 0.01 -7.20
CA LEU A 355 1.40 0.68 -6.66
C LEU A 355 0.44 1.09 -7.78
N VAL A 356 0.94 1.75 -8.84
CA VAL A 356 0.14 2.13 -10.00
C VAL A 356 -0.50 0.91 -10.67
N ASP A 357 0.28 -0.14 -10.90
CA ASP A 357 -0.22 -1.36 -11.54
C ASP A 357 -1.32 -2.04 -10.72
N ARG A 358 -1.21 -2.06 -9.39
CA ARG A 358 -2.24 -2.62 -8.50
C ARG A 358 -3.53 -1.81 -8.48
N LEU A 359 -3.42 -0.50 -8.56
CA LEU A 359 -4.58 0.41 -8.57
C LEU A 359 -5.29 0.46 -9.93
N THR A 360 -4.60 0.11 -11.02
CA THR A 360 -5.10 0.30 -12.39
C THR A 360 -5.43 -1.01 -13.14
N LYS A 361 -5.32 -2.14 -12.50
CA LYS A 361 -5.70 -3.46 -13.06
C LYS A 361 -7.18 -3.65 -13.28
#